data_b6322116a25549bffa18d5103306d9e8
#
_entry.id   b6322116a25549bffa18d5103306d9e8
#
_cell.length_a   1.000
_cell.length_b   1.000
_cell.length_c   1.000
_cell.angle_alpha   90.00
_cell.angle_beta   90.00
_cell.angle_gamma   90.00
#
_symmetry.space_group_name_H-M   'P 1'
#
loop_
_entity.id
_entity.type
_entity.pdbx_description
1 polymer ?
#
loop_
_entity_poly.entity_id
_entity_poly.type
_entity_poly.pdbx_seq_one_letter_code
_entity_poly.pdbx_strand_id
1 'polypeptide(L)'
;MIAKDILTQDYQVMSHSHTINNTFKGVYATDLLSQAIKSATEHVAFITLISHDTTVALAMMLDLPVIIITEGKKVMQSMIEKCNEENICLIQTSLKTHEVIIDFVKRGLI
;
A
#
# COMPACT_ATOMS: atom_id res chain seq x y z
N MET A 1 0.19 12.79 5.38
CA MET A 1 0.68 12.60 4.00
C MET A 1 -0.44 12.13 3.09
N ILE A 2 -0.37 12.41 1.82
CA ILE A 2 -1.27 11.83 0.83
C ILE A 2 -0.49 10.83 -0.02
N ALA A 3 -1.20 9.87 -0.60
CA ALA A 3 -0.56 8.81 -1.40
C ALA A 3 0.29 9.37 -2.54
N LYS A 4 -0.12 10.50 -3.12
CA LYS A 4 0.64 11.17 -4.18
C LYS A 4 2.09 11.46 -3.76
N ASP A 5 2.32 11.75 -2.48
CA ASP A 5 3.66 12.07 -1.96
C ASP A 5 4.62 10.87 -2.07
N ILE A 6 4.08 9.64 -2.18
CA ILE A 6 4.88 8.43 -2.34
C ILE A 6 5.45 8.33 -3.75
N LEU A 7 4.71 8.82 -4.75
CA LEU A 7 4.99 8.54 -6.15
C LEU A 7 6.27 9.21 -6.63
N THR A 8 7.18 8.38 -7.12
CA THR A 8 8.40 8.74 -7.84
C THR A 8 8.53 7.76 -8.99
N GLN A 9 9.64 7.81 -9.72
CA GLN A 9 9.92 6.83 -10.77
C GLN A 9 9.97 5.38 -10.26
N ASP A 10 10.19 5.17 -8.95
CA ASP A 10 10.26 3.84 -8.33
C ASP A 10 8.90 3.25 -7.97
N TYR A 11 7.84 4.04 -8.02
CA TYR A 11 6.51 3.64 -7.58
C TYR A 11 5.49 3.89 -8.67
N GLN A 12 4.67 2.89 -8.94
CA GLN A 12 3.62 3.00 -9.96
C GLN A 12 2.25 2.82 -9.32
N VAL A 13 1.36 3.81 -9.53
CA VAL A 13 -0.03 3.67 -9.08
C VAL A 13 -0.77 2.74 -10.04
N MET A 14 -1.46 1.74 -9.48
CA MET A 14 -2.20 0.73 -10.23
C MET A 14 -3.71 0.95 -10.18
N SER A 15 -4.19 1.67 -9.18
CA SER A 15 -5.60 2.02 -9.02
C SER A 15 -5.92 3.33 -9.75
N HIS A 16 -7.20 3.74 -9.72
CA HIS A 16 -7.63 4.99 -10.35
C HIS A 16 -6.85 6.20 -9.84
N SER A 17 -6.64 7.18 -10.72
CA SER A 17 -5.84 8.37 -10.40
C SER A 17 -6.36 9.15 -9.19
N HIS A 18 -7.66 9.16 -8.95
CA HIS A 18 -8.22 9.89 -7.80
C HIS A 18 -7.80 9.28 -6.45
N THR A 19 -7.39 8.00 -6.42
CA THR A 19 -6.95 7.34 -5.18
C THR A 19 -5.66 7.93 -4.63
N ILE A 20 -4.87 8.61 -5.45
CA ILE A 20 -3.61 9.24 -5.00
C ILE A 20 -3.84 10.37 -4.02
N ASN A 21 -5.08 10.84 -3.89
CA ASN A 21 -5.43 11.86 -2.91
C ASN A 21 -5.75 11.28 -1.52
N ASN A 22 -5.76 9.96 -1.38
CA ASN A 22 -5.99 9.32 -0.09
C ASN A 22 -4.89 9.73 0.90
N THR A 23 -5.31 10.09 2.10
CA THR A 23 -4.37 10.44 3.18
C THR A 23 -3.94 9.18 3.93
N PHE A 24 -2.70 9.18 4.40
CA PHE A 24 -2.21 8.13 5.28
C PHE A 24 -1.36 8.73 6.38
N LYS A 25 -1.22 8.00 7.47
CA LYS A 25 -0.42 8.42 8.61
C LYS A 25 0.41 7.22 9.08
N GLY A 26 1.69 7.26 8.78
CA GLY A 26 2.60 6.17 9.13
C GLY A 26 2.49 4.99 8.18
N VAL A 27 3.24 3.95 8.49
CA VAL A 27 3.29 2.72 7.69
C VAL A 27 3.23 1.51 8.61
N TYR A 28 2.78 0.40 8.05
CA TYR A 28 2.92 -0.90 8.69
C TYR A 28 3.31 -1.92 7.62
N ALA A 29 4.36 -2.69 7.88
CA ALA A 29 4.90 -3.64 6.92
C ALA A 29 4.91 -5.04 7.50
N THR A 30 4.23 -5.97 6.84
CA THR A 30 4.28 -7.40 7.18
C THR A 30 3.79 -8.21 5.99
N ASP A 31 4.30 -9.44 5.89
CA ASP A 31 3.81 -10.43 4.93
C ASP A 31 2.96 -11.49 5.60
N LEU A 32 2.84 -11.42 6.92
CA LEU A 32 1.95 -12.27 7.68
C LEU A 32 0.66 -11.50 7.95
N LEU A 33 -0.36 -11.73 7.12
CA LEU A 33 -1.60 -10.95 7.18
C LEU A 33 -2.31 -11.08 8.52
N SER A 34 -2.23 -12.23 9.17
CA SER A 34 -2.82 -12.41 10.50
C SER A 34 -2.18 -11.49 11.54
N GLN A 35 -0.91 -11.14 11.38
CA GLN A 35 -0.24 -10.20 12.27
C GLN A 35 -0.74 -8.77 12.04
N ALA A 36 -1.05 -8.41 10.80
CA ALA A 36 -1.59 -7.10 10.48
C ALA A 36 -2.91 -6.85 11.22
N ILE A 37 -3.76 -7.88 11.34
CA ILE A 37 -5.03 -7.78 12.06
C ILE A 37 -4.80 -7.36 13.51
N LYS A 38 -3.71 -7.82 14.12
CA LYS A 38 -3.39 -7.49 15.53
C LYS A 38 -2.73 -6.14 15.69
N SER A 39 -1.90 -5.73 14.73
CA SER A 39 -0.93 -4.66 14.95
C SER A 39 -1.08 -3.46 14.03
N ALA A 40 -1.68 -3.59 12.86
CA ALA A 40 -1.87 -2.45 11.97
C ALA A 40 -2.96 -1.53 12.53
N THR A 41 -2.65 -0.25 12.60
CA THR A 41 -3.64 0.76 12.98
C THR A 41 -4.31 1.30 11.73
N GLU A 42 -5.51 1.86 11.88
CA GLU A 42 -6.20 2.48 10.75
C GLU A 42 -5.38 3.62 10.15
N HIS A 43 -5.61 3.90 8.87
CA HIS A 43 -5.00 5.00 8.12
C HIS A 43 -3.51 4.88 7.84
N VAL A 44 -2.87 3.74 8.12
CA VAL A 44 -1.47 3.51 7.72
C VAL A 44 -1.39 3.11 6.24
N ALA A 45 -0.25 3.37 5.61
CA ALA A 45 0.09 2.76 4.35
C ALA A 45 0.59 1.34 4.64
N PHE A 46 -0.04 0.35 4.03
CA PHE A 46 0.29 -1.06 4.27
C PHE A 46 1.27 -1.56 3.22
N ILE A 47 2.42 -2.03 3.67
CA ILE A 47 3.51 -2.48 2.80
C ILE A 47 3.64 -3.99 2.92
N THR A 48 3.52 -4.69 1.79
CA THR A 48 3.59 -6.16 1.77
C THR A 48 3.99 -6.66 0.38
N LEU A 49 4.54 -7.86 0.31
CA LEU A 49 4.77 -8.54 -0.98
C LEU A 49 3.62 -9.50 -1.32
N ILE A 50 2.61 -9.62 -0.46
CA ILE A 50 1.47 -10.50 -0.71
C ILE A 50 0.52 -9.86 -1.71
N SER A 51 0.65 -10.24 -2.97
CA SER A 51 -0.12 -9.68 -4.09
C SER A 51 -1.33 -10.54 -4.40
N HIS A 52 -2.30 -10.53 -3.49
CA HIS A 52 -3.54 -11.32 -3.58
C HIS A 52 -4.74 -10.51 -3.10
N ASP A 53 -5.93 -10.96 -3.51
CA ASP A 53 -7.20 -10.32 -3.10
C ASP A 53 -7.35 -10.29 -1.58
N THR A 54 -6.76 -11.24 -0.87
CA THR A 54 -6.79 -11.26 0.60
C THR A 54 -6.15 -10.02 1.21
N THR A 55 -5.13 -9.46 0.57
CA THR A 55 -4.51 -8.21 1.01
C THR A 55 -5.50 -7.05 0.91
N VAL A 56 -6.26 -6.98 -0.16
CA VAL A 56 -7.28 -5.94 -0.33
C VAL A 56 -8.40 -6.11 0.69
N ALA A 57 -8.85 -7.35 0.92
CA ALA A 57 -9.87 -7.64 1.92
C ALA A 57 -9.43 -7.19 3.32
N LEU A 58 -8.16 -7.42 3.65
CA LEU A 58 -7.58 -6.96 4.91
C LEU A 58 -7.59 -5.44 5.01
N ALA A 59 -7.20 -4.75 3.96
CA ALA A 59 -7.16 -3.29 3.93
C ALA A 59 -8.57 -2.71 4.12
N MET A 60 -9.57 -3.33 3.51
CA MET A 60 -10.97 -2.93 3.70
C MET A 60 -11.40 -3.08 5.16
N MET A 61 -11.07 -4.21 5.76
CA MET A 61 -11.46 -4.52 7.15
C MET A 61 -10.80 -3.58 8.14
N LEU A 62 -9.56 -3.18 7.89
CA LEU A 62 -8.77 -2.36 8.81
C LEU A 62 -8.75 -0.86 8.45
N ASP A 63 -9.48 -0.47 7.42
CA ASP A 63 -9.55 0.93 6.98
C ASP A 63 -8.18 1.48 6.55
N LEU A 64 -7.47 0.70 5.73
CA LEU A 64 -6.15 1.10 5.24
C LEU A 64 -6.29 1.79 3.89
N PRO A 65 -5.87 3.05 3.77
CA PRO A 65 -6.10 3.84 2.55
C PRO A 65 -5.13 3.55 1.41
N VAL A 66 -3.99 2.94 1.71
CA VAL A 66 -2.90 2.73 0.75
C VAL A 66 -2.31 1.34 0.95
N ILE A 67 -2.12 0.64 -0.18
CA ILE A 67 -1.39 -0.64 -0.21
C ILE A 67 -0.20 -0.46 -1.13
N ILE A 68 0.99 -0.86 -0.67
CA ILE A 68 2.20 -0.86 -1.48
C ILE A 68 2.68 -2.29 -1.63
N ILE A 69 2.67 -2.80 -2.86
CA ILE A 69 3.14 -4.14 -3.19
C ILE A 69 4.60 -4.05 -3.62
N THR A 70 5.46 -4.72 -2.87
CA THR A 70 6.91 -4.65 -3.01
C THR A 70 7.49 -5.82 -3.82
N GLU A 71 8.81 -5.81 -4.03
CA GLU A 71 9.60 -6.87 -4.66
C GLU A 71 9.22 -7.12 -6.12
N GLY A 72 8.62 -6.14 -6.79
CA GLY A 72 8.19 -6.32 -8.18
C GLY A 72 7.10 -7.35 -8.39
N LYS A 73 6.39 -7.75 -7.34
CA LYS A 73 5.32 -8.74 -7.46
C LYS A 73 4.23 -8.21 -8.38
N LYS A 74 3.74 -9.08 -9.26
CA LYS A 74 2.70 -8.74 -10.22
C LYS A 74 1.38 -8.48 -9.47
N VAL A 75 0.73 -7.38 -9.81
CA VAL A 75 -0.57 -7.02 -9.26
C VAL A 75 -1.65 -7.56 -10.18
N MET A 76 -2.59 -8.33 -9.60
CA MET A 76 -3.67 -8.95 -10.35
C MET A 76 -4.77 -7.94 -10.68
N GLN A 77 -5.42 -8.13 -11.83
CA GLN A 77 -6.53 -7.25 -12.25
C GLN A 77 -7.66 -7.21 -11.22
N SER A 78 -7.95 -8.34 -10.56
CA SER A 78 -8.99 -8.40 -9.52
C SER A 78 -8.65 -7.49 -8.33
N MET A 79 -7.37 -7.39 -7.97
CA MET A 79 -6.94 -6.47 -6.89
C MET A 79 -7.17 -5.02 -7.28
N ILE A 80 -6.83 -4.68 -8.52
CA ILE A 80 -7.00 -3.32 -9.03
C ILE A 80 -8.48 -2.93 -8.99
N GLU A 81 -9.35 -3.82 -9.48
CA GLU A 81 -10.79 -3.58 -9.50
C GLU A 81 -11.36 -3.36 -8.10
N LYS A 82 -10.96 -4.21 -7.16
CA LYS A 82 -11.42 -4.11 -5.76
C LYS A 82 -10.92 -2.81 -5.10
N CYS A 83 -9.67 -2.46 -5.34
CA CYS A 83 -9.12 -1.20 -4.82
C CYS A 83 -9.86 0.00 -5.38
N ASN A 84 -10.21 -0.04 -6.67
CA ASN A 84 -10.99 1.03 -7.29
C ASN A 84 -12.39 1.15 -6.67
N GLU A 85 -13.06 0.02 -6.44
CA GLU A 85 -14.38 0.01 -5.81
C GLU A 85 -14.35 0.58 -4.39
N GLU A 86 -13.28 0.30 -3.65
CA GLU A 86 -13.18 0.64 -2.24
C GLU A 86 -12.36 1.93 -1.99
N ASN A 87 -11.96 2.60 -3.05
CA ASN A 87 -11.15 3.81 -2.98
C ASN A 87 -9.85 3.61 -2.19
N ILE A 88 -9.16 2.49 -2.46
CA ILE A 88 -7.85 2.20 -1.89
C ILE A 88 -6.79 2.51 -2.94
N CYS A 89 -5.74 3.24 -2.57
CA CYS A 89 -4.63 3.51 -3.46
C CYS A 89 -3.71 2.29 -3.49
N LEU A 90 -3.61 1.65 -4.66
CA LEU A 90 -2.77 0.47 -4.87
C LEU A 90 -1.52 0.88 -5.64
N ILE A 91 -0.37 0.71 -5.02
CA ILE A 91 0.93 1.10 -5.58
C ILE A 91 1.79 -0.14 -5.71
N GLN A 92 2.54 -0.23 -6.81
CA GLN A 92 3.50 -1.29 -7.04
C GLN A 92 4.90 -0.70 -7.09
N THR A 93 5.87 -1.40 -6.54
CA THR A 93 7.28 -1.03 -6.65
C THR A 93 8.16 -2.27 -6.79
N SER A 94 9.28 -2.15 -7.49
CA SER A 94 10.30 -3.20 -7.52
C SER A 94 11.24 -3.14 -6.33
N LEU A 95 11.17 -2.08 -5.53
CA LEU A 95 11.97 -1.98 -4.31
C LEU A 95 11.58 -3.07 -3.31
N LYS A 96 12.54 -3.48 -2.51
CA LYS A 96 12.30 -4.40 -1.40
C LYS A 96 11.61 -3.67 -0.25
N THR A 97 10.92 -4.41 0.59
CA THR A 97 10.17 -3.81 1.69
C THR A 97 11.03 -2.88 2.55
N HIS A 98 12.23 -3.31 2.93
CA HIS A 98 13.09 -2.46 3.75
C HIS A 98 13.57 -1.21 2.99
N GLU A 99 13.76 -1.32 1.67
CA GLU A 99 14.15 -0.17 0.86
C GLU A 99 13.05 0.88 0.80
N VAL A 100 11.79 0.44 0.76
CA VAL A 100 10.64 1.36 0.81
C VAL A 100 10.64 2.13 2.13
N ILE A 101 10.85 1.44 3.26
CA ILE A 101 10.89 2.07 4.57
C ILE A 101 12.01 3.11 4.64
N ILE A 102 13.20 2.73 4.18
CA ILE A 102 14.35 3.66 4.16
C ILE A 102 14.05 4.88 3.30
N ASP A 103 13.47 4.68 2.12
CA ASP A 103 13.10 5.76 1.22
C ASP A 103 12.11 6.71 1.88
N PHE A 104 11.09 6.18 2.55
CA PHE A 104 10.09 7.01 3.23
C PHE A 104 10.71 7.84 4.35
N VAL A 105 11.61 7.25 5.12
CA VAL A 105 12.32 7.99 6.18
C VAL A 105 13.16 9.11 5.59
N LYS A 106 13.92 8.81 4.54
CA LYS A 106 14.79 9.80 3.89
C LYS A 106 14.02 10.97 3.30
N ARG A 107 12.80 10.71 2.80
CA ARG A 107 11.96 11.75 2.19
C ARG A 107 11.04 12.44 3.20
N GLY A 108 11.06 12.03 4.46
CA GLY A 108 10.24 12.65 5.50
C GLY A 108 8.77 12.28 5.40
N LEU A 109 8.44 11.13 4.80
CA LEU A 109 7.04 10.68 4.70
C LEU A 109 6.56 10.00 5.98
N ILE A 110 7.52 9.57 6.77
CA ILE A 110 7.24 8.99 8.10
C ILE A 110 8.27 9.46 9.12
#